data_2d5f0e7206130a5990301d17ccb40b40
#
_entry.id   2d5f0e7206130a5990301d17ccb40b40
#
_cell.length_a   1.000
_cell.length_b   1.000
_cell.length_c   1.000
_cell.angle_alpha   90.00
_cell.angle_beta   90.00
_cell.angle_gamma   90.00
#
_symmetry.space_group_name_H-M   'P 1'
#
loop_
_entity.id
_entity.type
_entity.pdbx_description
1 polymer ?
#
loop_
_entity_poly.entity_id
_entity_poly.type
_entity_poly.pdbx_seq_one_letter_code
_entity_poly.pdbx_strand_id
1 'polypeptide(L)'
;MLPKSFEQYKFNEFVNKAVIDLGFDNPTKIQERVFSPVLKGKNIVAKSQTGSGKSHSFLLPIFSKLDVAKKKTQSIILAPTRELSRQLYDMALHIASFSEEDIKITLCIGGQDLNRDIERVSNAPHIIIGTPTRVLELDRASALAIKEVESLVIDECDMMIDLGFMEDVDKISKRAAENCQFLVFSATIPTQMNHFLKKYLKNAQYIEVDNAKFGKIEYILIPEKSSSRLEKLHEITTVINPYLALIFANKKTEVEEVSSYLISKGLNVGVLHGDLTPRERKQMQRRINNLDFTYVVASDLMSRGIDIEGVSHVINYNIPNDLDFFIHRAGRTGRAGLSGDCITIYNNKDEEKLQDLEKRGIEFNHQDIRDGEFVEAKDRNKRQSRKKVVADHNLTEKLKSKVKVSKKVKPGYKKKYKYKMDKLKQKERRKFAKRSNKANRGK
;
A
#
# COMPACT_ATOMS: atom_id res chain seq x y z
N MET A 1 -5.78 -34.45 6.25
CA MET A 1 -5.60 -34.51 7.72
C MET A 1 -5.19 -33.10 8.15
N LEU A 2 -5.76 -32.59 9.26
CA LEU A 2 -5.39 -31.23 9.75
C LEU A 2 -3.89 -31.20 10.09
N PRO A 3 -3.13 -30.19 9.63
CA PRO A 3 -1.73 -30.05 10.00
C PRO A 3 -1.59 -29.82 11.51
N LYS A 4 -0.64 -30.53 12.14
CA LYS A 4 -0.40 -30.45 13.61
C LYS A 4 -0.19 -29.03 14.12
N SER A 5 0.33 -28.17 13.30
CA SER A 5 0.56 -26.74 13.60
C SER A 5 -0.74 -25.95 13.85
N PHE A 6 -1.89 -26.41 13.33
CA PHE A 6 -3.20 -25.80 13.55
C PHE A 6 -3.99 -26.42 14.71
N GLU A 7 -3.70 -27.66 15.13
CA GLU A 7 -4.42 -28.35 16.20
C GLU A 7 -4.44 -27.57 17.53
N GLN A 8 -3.38 -26.81 17.81
CA GLN A 8 -3.25 -26.00 19.03
C GLN A 8 -4.32 -24.91 19.17
N TYR A 9 -4.92 -24.44 18.07
CA TYR A 9 -5.92 -23.36 18.10
C TYR A 9 -7.32 -23.84 18.41
N LYS A 10 -7.57 -25.16 18.31
CA LYS A 10 -8.88 -25.79 18.61
C LYS A 10 -10.04 -25.14 17.87
N PHE A 11 -9.85 -24.87 16.59
CA PHE A 11 -10.92 -24.38 15.73
C PHE A 11 -12.06 -25.41 15.63
N ASN A 12 -13.27 -24.93 15.33
CA ASN A 12 -14.42 -25.81 15.05
C ASN A 12 -14.11 -26.73 13.86
N GLU A 13 -14.79 -27.88 13.80
CA GLU A 13 -14.52 -28.90 12.80
C GLU A 13 -14.60 -28.40 11.37
N PHE A 14 -15.63 -27.60 11.04
CA PHE A 14 -15.80 -27.06 9.69
C PHE A 14 -14.68 -26.06 9.32
N VAL A 15 -14.17 -25.28 10.29
CA VAL A 15 -13.02 -24.38 10.07
C VAL A 15 -11.75 -25.21 9.80
N ASN A 16 -11.57 -26.32 10.51
CA ASN A 16 -10.46 -27.24 10.26
C ASN A 16 -10.54 -27.87 8.87
N LYS A 17 -11.76 -28.24 8.42
CA LYS A 17 -11.98 -28.74 7.04
C LYS A 17 -11.59 -27.67 6.01
N ALA A 18 -11.97 -26.40 6.23
CA ALA A 18 -11.57 -25.28 5.38
C ALA A 18 -10.04 -25.07 5.33
N VAL A 19 -9.35 -25.17 6.48
CA VAL A 19 -7.87 -25.06 6.55
C VAL A 19 -7.19 -26.15 5.70
N ILE A 20 -7.72 -27.38 5.75
CA ILE A 20 -7.19 -28.51 4.95
C ILE A 20 -7.40 -28.26 3.45
N ASP A 21 -8.59 -27.82 3.06
CA ASP A 21 -8.94 -27.57 1.65
C ASP A 21 -8.13 -26.40 1.05
N LEU A 22 -7.86 -25.36 1.87
CA LEU A 22 -6.98 -24.26 1.51
C LEU A 22 -5.49 -24.64 1.35
N GLY A 23 -5.12 -25.88 1.69
CA GLY A 23 -3.75 -26.37 1.59
C GLY A 23 -2.78 -25.68 2.55
N PHE A 24 -3.25 -25.22 3.70
CA PHE A 24 -2.40 -24.55 4.68
C PHE A 24 -1.63 -25.57 5.52
N ASP A 25 -0.33 -25.74 5.24
CA ASP A 25 0.54 -26.63 6.02
C ASP A 25 0.91 -26.06 7.38
N ASN A 26 1.17 -24.75 7.42
CA ASN A 26 1.54 -24.03 8.64
C ASN A 26 0.89 -22.64 8.67
N PRO A 27 0.49 -22.16 9.85
CA PRO A 27 0.05 -20.78 9.97
C PRO A 27 1.20 -19.81 9.64
N THR A 28 0.87 -18.71 8.97
CA THR A 28 1.84 -17.63 8.74
C THR A 28 2.17 -16.94 10.07
N LYS A 29 3.27 -16.18 10.12
CA LYS A 29 3.68 -15.48 11.35
C LYS A 29 2.62 -14.55 11.92
N ILE A 30 1.81 -13.91 11.07
CA ILE A 30 0.70 -13.06 11.54
C ILE A 30 -0.42 -13.92 12.12
N GLN A 31 -0.75 -15.03 11.48
CA GLN A 31 -1.77 -15.99 11.94
C GLN A 31 -1.39 -16.58 13.30
N GLU A 32 -0.13 -17.02 13.49
CA GLU A 32 0.37 -17.54 14.77
C GLU A 32 0.15 -16.54 15.92
N ARG A 33 0.41 -15.26 15.67
CA ARG A 33 0.30 -14.22 16.69
C ARG A 33 -1.12 -13.75 16.94
N VAL A 34 -2.02 -13.85 15.94
CA VAL A 34 -3.37 -13.30 15.97
C VAL A 34 -4.42 -14.32 16.45
N PHE A 35 -4.32 -15.59 16.06
CA PHE A 35 -5.36 -16.59 16.34
C PHE A 35 -5.73 -16.67 17.82
N SER A 36 -4.76 -16.97 18.68
CA SER A 36 -5.02 -17.14 20.13
C SER A 36 -5.58 -15.88 20.80
N PRO A 37 -5.06 -14.66 20.57
CA PRO A 37 -5.67 -13.44 21.10
C PRO A 37 -7.11 -13.21 20.63
N VAL A 38 -7.40 -13.42 19.33
CA VAL A 38 -8.75 -13.24 18.79
C VAL A 38 -9.73 -14.23 19.40
N LEU A 39 -9.36 -15.51 19.50
CA LEU A 39 -10.18 -16.53 20.16
C LEU A 39 -10.48 -16.19 21.64
N LYS A 40 -9.53 -15.54 22.33
CA LYS A 40 -9.68 -15.06 23.72
C LYS A 40 -10.44 -13.74 23.86
N GLY A 41 -10.99 -13.20 22.77
CA GLY A 41 -11.76 -11.94 22.79
C GLY A 41 -10.92 -10.69 22.98
N LYS A 42 -9.60 -10.72 22.78
CA LYS A 42 -8.73 -9.52 22.92
C LYS A 42 -8.84 -8.61 21.71
N ASN A 43 -8.82 -7.31 21.97
CA ASN A 43 -8.65 -6.31 20.92
C ASN A 43 -7.25 -6.39 20.31
N ILE A 44 -7.16 -6.25 18.99
CA ILE A 44 -5.91 -6.42 18.23
C ILE A 44 -5.66 -5.19 17.35
N VAL A 45 -4.41 -4.76 17.31
CA VAL A 45 -3.86 -3.89 16.27
C VAL A 45 -2.72 -4.66 15.61
N ALA A 46 -2.94 -5.13 14.41
CA ALA A 46 -1.99 -5.95 13.67
C ALA A 46 -1.38 -5.18 12.49
N LYS A 47 -0.08 -4.94 12.54
CA LYS A 47 0.70 -4.38 11.45
C LYS A 47 1.41 -5.50 10.69
N SER A 48 1.07 -5.68 9.42
CA SER A 48 1.70 -6.68 8.55
C SER A 48 1.45 -6.34 7.08
N GLN A 49 2.40 -6.63 6.23
CA GLN A 49 2.31 -6.37 4.79
C GLN A 49 1.13 -7.10 4.12
N THR A 50 0.70 -6.62 2.95
CA THR A 50 -0.29 -7.33 2.10
C THR A 50 0.28 -8.69 1.67
N GLY A 51 -0.59 -9.71 1.54
CA GLY A 51 -0.17 -11.06 1.20
C GLY A 51 0.40 -11.90 2.36
N SER A 52 0.46 -11.35 3.59
CA SER A 52 0.97 -12.06 4.77
C SER A 52 0.03 -13.10 5.36
N GLY A 53 -1.20 -13.20 4.85
CA GLY A 53 -2.25 -14.06 5.41
C GLY A 53 -3.15 -13.36 6.44
N LYS A 54 -3.21 -12.00 6.45
CA LYS A 54 -4.05 -11.19 7.36
C LYS A 54 -5.52 -11.62 7.31
N SER A 55 -6.11 -11.75 6.13
CA SER A 55 -7.54 -12.05 5.98
C SER A 55 -7.93 -13.34 6.71
N HIS A 56 -7.21 -14.43 6.52
CA HIS A 56 -7.47 -15.66 7.24
C HIS A 56 -7.11 -15.58 8.73
N SER A 57 -6.22 -14.65 9.14
CA SER A 57 -5.88 -14.48 10.55
C SER A 57 -7.05 -14.00 11.42
N PHE A 58 -8.01 -13.27 10.83
CA PHE A 58 -9.25 -12.90 11.53
C PHE A 58 -10.46 -13.74 11.11
N LEU A 59 -10.58 -14.18 9.86
CA LEU A 59 -11.72 -14.97 9.41
C LEU A 59 -11.80 -16.30 10.16
N LEU A 60 -10.73 -17.10 10.19
CA LEU A 60 -10.75 -18.42 10.82
C LEU A 60 -11.20 -18.39 12.31
N PRO A 61 -10.63 -17.51 13.18
CA PRO A 61 -11.09 -17.45 14.56
C PRO A 61 -12.49 -16.83 14.71
N ILE A 62 -12.92 -15.90 13.83
CA ILE A 62 -14.30 -15.38 13.85
C ILE A 62 -15.28 -16.52 13.56
N PHE A 63 -15.07 -17.27 12.49
CA PHE A 63 -15.90 -18.42 12.18
C PHE A 63 -15.90 -19.47 13.28
N SER A 64 -14.78 -19.71 13.94
CA SER A 64 -14.70 -20.65 15.06
C SER A 64 -15.46 -20.19 16.33
N LYS A 65 -15.69 -18.88 16.47
CA LYS A 65 -16.49 -18.31 17.58
C LYS A 65 -17.96 -18.12 17.25
N LEU A 66 -18.33 -18.29 15.98
CA LEU A 66 -19.67 -18.02 15.50
C LEU A 66 -20.68 -19.00 16.15
N ASP A 67 -21.77 -18.45 16.66
CA ASP A 67 -22.92 -19.19 17.15
C ASP A 67 -24.04 -19.12 16.13
N VAL A 68 -24.18 -20.16 15.32
CA VAL A 68 -25.16 -20.20 14.20
C VAL A 68 -26.61 -20.19 14.69
N ALA A 69 -26.88 -20.60 15.93
CA ALA A 69 -28.22 -20.54 16.52
C ALA A 69 -28.71 -19.10 16.78
N LYS A 70 -27.80 -18.14 16.92
CA LYS A 70 -28.14 -16.74 17.13
C LYS A 70 -28.54 -16.08 15.82
N LYS A 71 -29.80 -15.77 15.67
CA LYS A 71 -30.34 -15.03 14.50
C LYS A 71 -30.06 -13.52 14.59
N LYS A 72 -28.78 -13.14 14.60
CA LYS A 72 -28.31 -11.75 14.62
C LYS A 72 -26.96 -11.62 13.95
N THR A 73 -26.60 -10.41 13.57
CA THR A 73 -25.24 -10.11 13.10
C THR A 73 -24.26 -10.13 14.27
N GLN A 74 -23.29 -11.04 14.24
CA GLN A 74 -22.30 -11.22 15.26
C GLN A 74 -20.96 -10.55 14.89
N SER A 75 -20.69 -10.42 13.59
CA SER A 75 -19.45 -9.83 13.11
C SER A 75 -19.66 -8.88 11.95
N ILE A 76 -19.00 -7.72 12.00
CA ILE A 76 -18.90 -6.79 10.87
C ILE A 76 -17.44 -6.70 10.46
N ILE A 77 -17.19 -6.85 9.15
CA ILE A 77 -15.87 -6.73 8.55
C ILE A 77 -15.91 -5.56 7.58
N LEU A 78 -15.17 -4.49 7.90
CA LEU A 78 -15.05 -3.31 7.08
C LEU A 78 -13.81 -3.41 6.19
N ALA A 79 -13.97 -3.13 4.91
CA ALA A 79 -12.90 -3.03 3.95
C ALA A 79 -13.03 -1.72 3.14
N PRO A 80 -11.90 -1.08 2.74
CA PRO A 80 -11.93 0.23 2.10
C PRO A 80 -12.49 0.24 0.68
N THR A 81 -12.46 -0.89 -0.03
CA THR A 81 -12.92 -0.98 -1.42
C THR A 81 -13.97 -2.06 -1.60
N ARG A 82 -14.78 -1.91 -2.65
CA ARG A 82 -15.80 -2.90 -3.04
C ARG A 82 -15.16 -4.23 -3.43
N GLU A 83 -14.00 -4.14 -4.08
CA GLU A 83 -13.22 -5.28 -4.56
C GLU A 83 -12.69 -6.09 -3.37
N LEU A 84 -12.06 -5.44 -2.39
CA LEU A 84 -11.56 -6.12 -1.19
C LEU A 84 -12.72 -6.69 -0.35
N SER A 85 -13.83 -5.95 -0.21
CA SER A 85 -15.02 -6.46 0.46
C SER A 85 -15.55 -7.74 -0.21
N ARG A 86 -15.55 -7.77 -1.55
CA ARG A 86 -15.98 -8.97 -2.32
C ARG A 86 -15.01 -10.12 -2.13
N GLN A 87 -13.71 -9.87 -2.17
CA GLN A 87 -12.69 -10.88 -1.94
C GLN A 87 -12.83 -11.50 -0.54
N LEU A 88 -13.00 -10.66 0.49
CA LEU A 88 -13.25 -11.15 1.85
C LEU A 88 -14.56 -11.94 1.96
N TYR A 89 -15.58 -11.51 1.22
CA TYR A 89 -16.85 -12.22 1.15
C TYR A 89 -16.72 -13.60 0.49
N ASP A 90 -15.99 -13.70 -0.61
CA ASP A 90 -15.75 -14.97 -1.30
C ASP A 90 -14.93 -15.93 -0.42
N MET A 91 -13.90 -15.43 0.29
CA MET A 91 -13.15 -16.18 1.30
C MET A 91 -14.04 -16.66 2.46
N ALA A 92 -14.92 -15.81 2.93
CA ALA A 92 -15.86 -16.14 4.01
C ALA A 92 -16.89 -17.19 3.57
N LEU A 93 -17.43 -17.08 2.34
CA LEU A 93 -18.29 -18.11 1.76
C LEU A 93 -17.57 -19.46 1.63
N HIS A 94 -16.32 -19.43 1.22
CA HIS A 94 -15.52 -20.66 1.12
C HIS A 94 -15.39 -21.36 2.48
N ILE A 95 -15.08 -20.61 3.55
CA ILE A 95 -15.01 -21.19 4.91
C ILE A 95 -16.39 -21.72 5.35
N ALA A 96 -17.45 -20.95 5.10
CA ALA A 96 -18.81 -21.33 5.46
C ALA A 96 -19.30 -22.60 4.74
N SER A 97 -18.83 -22.88 3.52
CA SER A 97 -19.25 -24.04 2.72
C SER A 97 -18.91 -25.39 3.36
N PHE A 98 -18.02 -25.43 4.34
CA PHE A 98 -17.67 -26.63 5.11
C PHE A 98 -18.54 -26.84 6.35
N SER A 99 -19.42 -25.88 6.69
CA SER A 99 -20.37 -25.99 7.79
C SER A 99 -21.60 -26.79 7.36
N GLU A 100 -22.09 -27.66 8.23
CA GLU A 100 -23.37 -28.34 8.06
C GLU A 100 -24.55 -27.41 8.36
N GLU A 101 -24.32 -26.33 9.11
CA GLU A 101 -25.34 -25.31 9.43
C GLU A 101 -25.29 -24.15 8.44
N ASP A 102 -26.44 -23.51 8.20
CA ASP A 102 -26.55 -22.38 7.27
C ASP A 102 -25.96 -21.10 7.87
N ILE A 103 -24.68 -20.83 7.58
CA ILE A 103 -24.01 -19.59 7.97
C ILE A 103 -24.32 -18.50 6.95
N LYS A 104 -25.16 -17.54 7.36
CA LYS A 104 -25.58 -16.41 6.51
C LYS A 104 -24.54 -15.29 6.52
N ILE A 105 -24.04 -14.94 5.35
CA ILE A 105 -23.08 -13.86 5.13
C ILE A 105 -23.66 -12.89 4.11
N THR A 106 -23.58 -11.60 4.39
CA THR A 106 -24.10 -10.57 3.47
C THR A 106 -23.00 -9.59 3.08
N LEU A 107 -22.87 -9.34 1.78
CA LEU A 107 -21.98 -8.34 1.20
C LEU A 107 -22.73 -7.01 1.02
N CYS A 108 -22.26 -5.95 1.70
CA CYS A 108 -22.83 -4.61 1.72
C CYS A 108 -21.84 -3.60 1.13
N ILE A 109 -21.97 -3.29 -0.16
CA ILE A 109 -21.05 -2.38 -0.86
C ILE A 109 -21.81 -1.28 -1.62
N GLY A 110 -21.23 -0.09 -1.70
CA GLY A 110 -21.80 1.02 -2.44
C GLY A 110 -22.01 0.71 -3.93
N GLY A 111 -22.94 1.46 -4.59
CA GLY A 111 -23.26 1.27 -6.01
C GLY A 111 -24.25 0.13 -6.30
N GLN A 112 -24.82 -0.46 -5.27
CA GLN A 112 -25.99 -1.33 -5.34
C GLN A 112 -27.22 -0.61 -4.76
N ASP A 113 -28.41 -1.09 -5.06
CA ASP A 113 -29.64 -0.56 -4.46
C ASP A 113 -29.63 -0.79 -2.94
N LEU A 114 -29.80 0.30 -2.18
CA LEU A 114 -29.84 0.25 -0.72
C LEU A 114 -31.01 -0.58 -0.20
N ASN A 115 -32.18 -0.54 -0.83
CA ASN A 115 -33.36 -1.29 -0.41
C ASN A 115 -33.12 -2.80 -0.49
N ARG A 116 -32.41 -3.27 -1.51
CA ARG A 116 -32.02 -4.68 -1.61
C ARG A 116 -31.05 -5.11 -0.52
N ASP A 117 -30.14 -4.21 -0.13
CA ASP A 117 -29.23 -4.50 0.98
C ASP A 117 -29.98 -4.50 2.32
N ILE A 118 -30.96 -3.60 2.51
CA ILE A 118 -31.87 -3.60 3.67
C ILE A 118 -32.63 -4.93 3.77
N GLU A 119 -33.22 -5.38 2.68
CA GLU A 119 -33.96 -6.67 2.62
C GLU A 119 -33.03 -7.86 2.98
N ARG A 120 -31.80 -7.89 2.44
CA ARG A 120 -30.84 -8.96 2.76
C ARG A 120 -30.40 -8.95 4.23
N VAL A 121 -30.19 -7.76 4.80
CA VAL A 121 -29.75 -7.61 6.19
C VAL A 121 -30.89 -7.92 7.16
N SER A 122 -32.17 -7.68 6.76
CA SER A 122 -33.36 -8.07 7.55
C SER A 122 -33.47 -9.59 7.78
N ASN A 123 -32.79 -10.40 6.97
CA ASN A 123 -32.70 -11.85 7.18
C ASN A 123 -31.68 -12.25 8.27
N ALA A 124 -31.22 -11.27 9.06
CA ALA A 124 -30.29 -11.43 10.18
C ALA A 124 -29.03 -12.26 9.82
N PRO A 125 -28.18 -11.78 8.89
CA PRO A 125 -26.94 -12.47 8.59
C PRO A 125 -26.03 -12.53 9.80
N HIS A 126 -25.29 -13.63 9.96
CA HIS A 126 -24.32 -13.78 11.05
C HIS A 126 -23.09 -12.90 10.86
N ILE A 127 -22.68 -12.68 9.60
CA ILE A 127 -21.53 -11.86 9.23
C ILE A 127 -21.94 -10.87 8.14
N ILE A 128 -21.57 -9.61 8.33
CA ILE A 128 -21.65 -8.56 7.31
C ILE A 128 -20.25 -8.18 6.89
N ILE A 129 -19.99 -8.14 5.59
CA ILE A 129 -18.76 -7.66 5.00
C ILE A 129 -19.09 -6.49 4.08
N GLY A 130 -18.42 -5.34 4.25
CA GLY A 130 -18.78 -4.19 3.44
C GLY A 130 -17.86 -2.98 3.56
N THR A 131 -18.22 -1.96 2.77
CA THR A 131 -17.55 -0.66 2.83
C THR A 131 -18.16 0.19 3.95
N PRO A 132 -17.35 1.03 4.65
CA PRO A 132 -17.81 1.78 5.83
C PRO A 132 -19.08 2.59 5.61
N THR A 133 -19.13 3.37 4.52
CA THR A 133 -20.30 4.21 4.21
C THR A 133 -21.57 3.40 4.05
N ARG A 134 -21.53 2.25 3.34
CA ARG A 134 -22.71 1.40 3.13
C ARG A 134 -23.18 0.75 4.43
N VAL A 135 -22.26 0.29 5.28
CA VAL A 135 -22.61 -0.26 6.60
C VAL A 135 -23.26 0.81 7.48
N LEU A 136 -22.77 2.04 7.43
CA LEU A 136 -23.38 3.17 8.17
C LEU A 136 -24.76 3.58 7.61
N GLU A 137 -24.97 3.50 6.30
CA GLU A 137 -26.29 3.72 5.67
C GLU A 137 -27.33 2.70 6.17
N LEU A 138 -26.95 1.42 6.26
CA LEU A 138 -27.82 0.36 6.77
C LEU A 138 -28.20 0.53 8.24
N ASP A 139 -27.26 0.98 9.06
CA ASP A 139 -27.53 1.31 10.46
C ASP A 139 -28.45 2.53 10.61
N ARG A 140 -28.24 3.58 9.80
CA ARG A 140 -29.14 4.75 9.76
C ARG A 140 -30.54 4.40 9.31
N ALA A 141 -30.68 3.45 8.40
CA ALA A 141 -31.97 2.90 7.97
C ALA A 141 -32.58 1.93 9.00
N SER A 142 -31.95 1.75 10.18
CA SER A 142 -32.39 0.80 11.23
C SER A 142 -32.49 -0.65 10.76
N ALA A 143 -31.83 -0.99 9.65
CA ALA A 143 -31.77 -2.36 9.12
C ALA A 143 -30.68 -3.19 9.80
N LEU A 144 -29.66 -2.55 10.40
CA LEU A 144 -28.53 -3.15 11.08
C LEU A 144 -28.39 -2.59 12.48
N ALA A 145 -28.35 -3.46 13.49
CA ALA A 145 -28.11 -3.07 14.89
C ALA A 145 -26.62 -3.23 15.25
N ILE A 146 -25.77 -2.24 14.97
CA ILE A 146 -24.31 -2.30 15.25
C ILE A 146 -24.05 -2.53 16.76
N LYS A 147 -24.93 -2.05 17.65
CA LYS A 147 -24.80 -2.25 19.10
C LYS A 147 -24.86 -3.71 19.57
N GLU A 148 -25.32 -4.63 18.72
CA GLU A 148 -25.43 -6.06 19.04
C GLU A 148 -24.26 -6.90 18.51
N VAL A 149 -23.35 -6.26 17.78
CA VAL A 149 -22.22 -6.92 17.13
C VAL A 149 -21.15 -7.28 18.16
N GLU A 150 -20.68 -8.53 18.10
CA GLU A 150 -19.69 -9.08 19.02
C GLU A 150 -18.26 -8.78 18.58
N SER A 151 -18.01 -8.64 17.26
CA SER A 151 -16.70 -8.26 16.71
C SER A 151 -16.79 -7.30 15.53
N LEU A 152 -15.89 -6.32 15.50
CA LEU A 152 -15.72 -5.35 14.42
C LEU A 152 -14.30 -5.43 13.88
N VAL A 153 -14.18 -5.87 12.63
CA VAL A 153 -12.90 -5.92 11.92
C VAL A 153 -12.77 -4.69 11.03
N ILE A 154 -11.61 -4.06 11.05
CA ILE A 154 -11.23 -2.93 10.20
C ILE A 154 -9.97 -3.36 9.43
N ASP A 155 -10.14 -3.78 8.19
CA ASP A 155 -9.04 -4.26 7.34
C ASP A 155 -8.51 -3.14 6.44
N GLU A 156 -7.21 -3.14 6.17
CA GLU A 156 -6.48 -2.10 5.43
C GLU A 156 -6.82 -0.67 5.93
N CYS A 157 -6.66 -0.47 7.25
CA CYS A 157 -7.07 0.75 7.94
C CYS A 157 -6.32 2.00 7.43
N ASP A 158 -5.06 1.88 7.05
CA ASP A 158 -4.29 2.94 6.40
C ASP A 158 -4.96 3.39 5.09
N MET A 159 -5.43 2.46 4.27
CA MET A 159 -6.18 2.79 3.06
C MET A 159 -7.53 3.47 3.38
N MET A 160 -8.18 3.13 4.49
CA MET A 160 -9.41 3.83 4.90
C MET A 160 -9.15 5.29 5.25
N ILE A 161 -7.98 5.62 5.82
CA ILE A 161 -7.54 7.00 6.05
C ILE A 161 -7.36 7.74 4.72
N ASP A 162 -6.62 7.14 3.79
CA ASP A 162 -6.32 7.74 2.47
C ASP A 162 -7.58 8.02 1.64
N LEU A 163 -8.59 7.17 1.77
CA LEU A 163 -9.89 7.31 1.07
C LEU A 163 -10.90 8.16 1.83
N GLY A 164 -10.56 8.68 3.01
CA GLY A 164 -11.42 9.55 3.81
C GLY A 164 -12.54 8.82 4.56
N PHE A 165 -12.47 7.49 4.73
CA PHE A 165 -13.53 6.70 5.40
C PHE A 165 -13.43 6.69 6.92
N MET A 166 -12.38 7.29 7.52
CA MET A 166 -12.19 7.23 8.98
C MET A 166 -13.32 7.89 9.77
N GLU A 167 -14.00 8.88 9.20
CA GLU A 167 -15.17 9.48 9.84
C GLU A 167 -16.34 8.48 9.93
N ASP A 168 -16.58 7.71 8.87
CA ASP A 168 -17.62 6.68 8.87
C ASP A 168 -17.25 5.51 9.79
N VAL A 169 -15.98 5.11 9.79
CA VAL A 169 -15.44 4.07 10.70
C VAL A 169 -15.59 4.52 12.17
N ASP A 170 -15.30 5.80 12.50
CA ASP A 170 -15.48 6.35 13.84
C ASP A 170 -16.97 6.31 14.26
N LYS A 171 -17.89 6.68 13.36
CA LYS A 171 -19.33 6.63 13.61
C LYS A 171 -19.83 5.20 13.85
N ILE A 172 -19.35 4.23 13.10
CA ILE A 172 -19.65 2.80 13.28
C ILE A 172 -19.11 2.34 14.65
N SER A 173 -17.84 2.61 14.91
CA SER A 173 -17.16 2.20 16.14
C SER A 173 -17.81 2.77 17.41
N LYS A 174 -18.31 4.02 17.33
CA LYS A 174 -19.04 4.65 18.43
C LYS A 174 -20.37 3.96 18.76
N ARG A 175 -20.97 3.27 17.77
CA ARG A 175 -22.25 2.54 17.94
C ARG A 175 -22.08 1.11 18.41
N ALA A 176 -20.87 0.54 18.29
CA ALA A 176 -20.56 -0.78 18.79
C ALA A 176 -20.68 -0.85 20.31
N ALA A 177 -21.04 -2.02 20.83
CA ALA A 177 -21.11 -2.26 22.27
C ALA A 177 -19.74 -2.09 22.94
N GLU A 178 -19.70 -1.76 24.22
CA GLU A 178 -18.44 -1.63 24.99
C GLU A 178 -17.62 -2.90 25.02
N ASN A 179 -18.29 -4.07 24.99
CA ASN A 179 -17.66 -5.38 24.95
C ASN A 179 -17.40 -5.90 23.53
N CYS A 180 -17.65 -5.11 22.50
CA CYS A 180 -17.34 -5.47 21.13
C CYS A 180 -15.82 -5.62 20.96
N GLN A 181 -15.41 -6.74 20.37
CA GLN A 181 -14.02 -7.00 20.06
C GLN A 181 -13.61 -6.22 18.81
N PHE A 182 -12.59 -5.37 18.91
CA PHE A 182 -12.05 -4.62 17.80
C PHE A 182 -10.79 -5.29 17.25
N LEU A 183 -10.77 -5.54 15.95
CA LEU A 183 -9.67 -6.16 15.23
C LEU A 183 -9.25 -5.23 14.09
N VAL A 184 -8.11 -4.58 14.24
CA VAL A 184 -7.58 -3.60 13.26
C VAL A 184 -6.37 -4.18 12.56
N PHE A 185 -6.43 -4.22 11.23
CA PHE A 185 -5.35 -4.71 10.37
C PHE A 185 -4.91 -3.62 9.41
N SER A 186 -3.60 -3.48 9.24
CA SER A 186 -3.02 -2.45 8.38
C SER A 186 -1.62 -2.85 7.94
N ALA A 187 -1.17 -2.37 6.78
CA ALA A 187 0.22 -2.51 6.38
C ALA A 187 1.09 -1.45 7.06
N THR A 188 0.55 -0.26 7.28
CA THR A 188 1.21 0.85 8.00
C THR A 188 0.31 1.36 9.14
N ILE A 189 0.90 2.05 10.12
CA ILE A 189 0.14 2.73 11.18
C ILE A 189 0.46 4.23 11.10
N PRO A 190 -0.31 4.98 10.30
CA PRO A 190 -0.13 6.41 10.16
C PRO A 190 -0.46 7.15 11.47
N THR A 191 0.16 8.33 11.69
CA THR A 191 -0.08 9.13 12.90
C THR A 191 -1.54 9.54 13.09
N GLN A 192 -2.28 9.73 12.00
CA GLN A 192 -3.71 10.02 12.02
C GLN A 192 -4.54 8.91 12.69
N MET A 193 -4.09 7.67 12.61
CA MET A 193 -4.75 6.52 13.24
C MET A 193 -4.63 6.53 14.77
N ASN A 194 -3.63 7.20 15.33
CA ASN A 194 -3.37 7.19 16.77
C ASN A 194 -4.55 7.70 17.62
N HIS A 195 -5.31 8.69 17.12
CA HIS A 195 -6.50 9.17 17.84
C HIS A 195 -7.60 8.11 17.90
N PHE A 196 -7.85 7.41 16.79
CA PHE A 196 -8.81 6.31 16.74
C PHE A 196 -8.39 5.15 17.66
N LEU A 197 -7.13 4.73 17.57
CA LEU A 197 -6.59 3.63 18.39
C LEU A 197 -6.68 3.96 19.89
N LYS A 198 -6.31 5.17 20.30
CA LYS A 198 -6.42 5.62 21.70
C LYS A 198 -7.86 5.66 22.19
N LYS A 199 -8.82 5.97 21.32
CA LYS A 199 -10.23 6.09 21.67
C LYS A 199 -10.89 4.73 21.90
N TYR A 200 -10.67 3.77 21.02
CA TYR A 200 -11.39 2.49 21.00
C TYR A 200 -10.55 1.28 21.42
N LEU A 201 -9.22 1.35 21.32
CA LEU A 201 -8.32 0.22 21.49
C LEU A 201 -7.28 0.43 22.61
N LYS A 202 -7.68 1.05 23.74
CA LYS A 202 -6.78 1.36 24.86
C LYS A 202 -5.99 0.15 25.39
N ASN A 203 -6.61 -1.04 25.38
CA ASN A 203 -6.04 -2.29 25.89
C ASN A 203 -5.79 -3.32 24.78
N ALA A 204 -5.61 -2.86 23.53
CA ALA A 204 -5.35 -3.77 22.41
C ALA A 204 -3.95 -4.37 22.50
N GLN A 205 -3.85 -5.61 22.05
CA GLN A 205 -2.56 -6.23 21.81
C GLN A 205 -2.01 -5.74 20.47
N TYR A 206 -0.87 -5.04 20.51
CA TYR A 206 -0.15 -4.63 19.31
C TYR A 206 0.70 -5.79 18.80
N ILE A 207 0.48 -6.16 17.55
CA ILE A 207 1.17 -7.24 16.86
C ILE A 207 1.82 -6.64 15.62
N GLU A 208 3.14 -6.61 15.61
CA GLU A 208 3.92 -6.23 14.44
C GLU A 208 4.69 -7.46 13.93
N VAL A 209 4.50 -7.76 12.65
CA VAL A 209 5.17 -8.87 11.99
C VAL A 209 5.98 -8.33 10.83
N ASP A 210 7.28 -8.28 11.03
CA ASP A 210 8.23 -8.06 9.95
C ASP A 210 8.39 -9.35 9.17
N ASN A 211 7.87 -9.37 7.96
CA ASN A 211 7.98 -10.53 7.08
C ASN A 211 9.32 -10.52 6.33
N ALA A 212 10.39 -10.88 7.04
CA ALA A 212 11.71 -11.10 6.42
C ALA A 212 11.77 -12.29 5.43
N LYS A 213 10.63 -12.94 5.12
CA LYS A 213 10.53 -14.13 4.25
C LYS A 213 9.42 -14.05 3.18
N PHE A 214 8.91 -12.88 2.82
CA PHE A 214 8.27 -12.72 1.52
C PHE A 214 9.36 -12.75 0.45
N GLY A 215 9.04 -13.24 -0.74
CA GLY A 215 9.96 -13.26 -1.84
C GLY A 215 10.69 -11.92 -1.96
N LYS A 216 11.99 -11.96 -2.13
CA LYS A 216 12.82 -10.74 -2.12
C LYS A 216 12.33 -9.83 -3.24
N ILE A 217 11.71 -8.69 -2.88
CA ILE A 217 11.40 -7.66 -3.87
C ILE A 217 12.71 -6.92 -4.16
N GLU A 218 13.13 -6.95 -5.41
CA GLU A 218 14.25 -6.14 -5.88
C GLU A 218 13.73 -4.77 -6.32
N TYR A 219 14.21 -3.71 -5.67
CA TYR A 219 13.83 -2.34 -6.01
C TYR A 219 14.85 -1.75 -6.98
N ILE A 220 14.44 -1.58 -8.24
CA ILE A 220 15.31 -1.11 -9.32
C ILE A 220 14.96 0.33 -9.67
N LEU A 221 15.96 1.21 -9.69
CA LEU A 221 15.81 2.60 -10.15
C LEU A 221 16.41 2.78 -11.53
N ILE A 222 15.60 3.30 -12.45
CA ILE A 222 16.00 3.60 -13.83
C ILE A 222 15.83 5.10 -14.11
N PRO A 223 16.91 5.83 -14.47
CA PRO A 223 16.83 7.26 -14.76
C PRO A 223 16.18 7.54 -16.12
N GLU A 224 15.29 8.51 -16.17
CA GLU A 224 14.62 8.99 -17.41
C GLU A 224 15.62 9.59 -18.41
N LYS A 225 16.69 10.25 -17.98
CA LYS A 225 17.75 10.91 -18.77
C LYS A 225 17.21 11.82 -19.90
N SER A 226 17.63 11.53 -21.15
CA SER A 226 17.31 12.32 -22.35
C SER A 226 16.13 11.79 -23.15
N SER A 227 15.73 10.55 -22.94
CA SER A 227 14.52 9.95 -23.53
C SER A 227 13.27 10.41 -22.77
N SER A 228 12.13 10.41 -23.44
CA SER A 228 10.86 10.61 -22.74
C SER A 228 10.57 9.44 -21.78
N ARG A 229 9.75 9.68 -20.76
CA ARG A 229 9.38 8.64 -19.82
C ARG A 229 8.66 7.46 -20.47
N LEU A 230 7.88 7.73 -21.53
CA LEU A 230 7.22 6.69 -22.35
C LEU A 230 8.23 5.83 -23.11
N GLU A 231 9.22 6.46 -23.74
CA GLU A 231 10.30 5.74 -24.42
C GLU A 231 11.10 4.89 -23.43
N LYS A 232 11.43 5.42 -22.26
CA LYS A 232 12.12 4.68 -21.19
C LYS A 232 11.28 3.49 -20.71
N LEU A 233 9.96 3.68 -20.54
CA LEU A 233 9.06 2.58 -20.21
C LEU A 233 9.08 1.49 -21.30
N HIS A 234 9.05 1.88 -22.57
CA HIS A 234 9.12 0.92 -23.66
C HIS A 234 10.47 0.19 -23.69
N GLU A 235 11.60 0.88 -23.48
CA GLU A 235 12.90 0.22 -23.32
C GLU A 235 12.86 -0.85 -22.21
N ILE A 236 12.24 -0.55 -21.04
CA ILE A 236 12.06 -1.53 -19.97
C ILE A 236 11.28 -2.75 -20.46
N THR A 237 10.18 -2.55 -21.19
CA THR A 237 9.35 -3.67 -21.67
C THR A 237 10.06 -4.55 -22.72
N THR A 238 11.11 -4.07 -23.35
CA THR A 238 11.93 -4.88 -24.30
C THR A 238 12.97 -5.74 -23.59
N VAL A 239 13.34 -5.41 -22.36
CA VAL A 239 14.39 -6.10 -21.57
C VAL A 239 13.80 -7.14 -20.63
N ILE A 240 12.61 -6.88 -20.08
CA ILE A 240 11.93 -7.80 -19.15
C ILE A 240 11.08 -8.82 -19.91
N ASN A 241 10.91 -10.00 -19.31
CA ASN A 241 9.99 -11.03 -19.80
C ASN A 241 9.01 -11.43 -18.66
N PRO A 242 7.99 -10.59 -18.37
CA PRO A 242 7.10 -10.82 -17.25
C PRO A 242 6.05 -11.89 -17.56
N TYR A 243 5.65 -12.67 -16.56
CA TYR A 243 4.38 -13.39 -16.59
C TYR A 243 3.20 -12.42 -16.62
N LEU A 244 3.25 -11.42 -15.72
CA LEU A 244 2.35 -10.28 -15.65
C LEU A 244 3.09 -9.11 -15.03
N ALA A 245 3.11 -7.96 -15.73
CA ALA A 245 3.65 -6.70 -15.21
C ALA A 245 2.53 -5.71 -14.93
N LEU A 246 2.52 -5.14 -13.71
CA LEU A 246 1.64 -4.03 -13.34
C LEU A 246 2.39 -2.70 -13.49
N ILE A 247 1.89 -1.82 -14.33
CA ILE A 247 2.44 -0.48 -14.59
C ILE A 247 1.56 0.54 -13.89
N PHE A 248 2.12 1.30 -12.94
CA PHE A 248 1.41 2.29 -12.17
C PHE A 248 1.65 3.71 -12.67
N ALA A 249 0.57 4.44 -12.94
CA ALA A 249 0.57 5.86 -13.24
C ALA A 249 -0.32 6.64 -12.27
N ASN A 250 0.10 7.85 -11.89
CA ASN A 250 -0.57 8.64 -10.84
C ASN A 250 -1.93 9.19 -11.27
N LYS A 251 -2.11 9.48 -12.57
CA LYS A 251 -3.30 10.12 -13.11
C LYS A 251 -3.96 9.23 -14.17
N LYS A 252 -5.28 9.33 -14.28
CA LYS A 252 -6.04 8.64 -15.32
C LYS A 252 -5.52 8.97 -16.74
N THR A 253 -5.27 10.25 -17.02
CA THR A 253 -4.75 10.68 -18.32
C THR A 253 -3.40 10.05 -18.66
N GLU A 254 -2.55 9.84 -17.65
CA GLU A 254 -1.28 9.13 -17.81
C GLU A 254 -1.51 7.63 -18.05
N VAL A 255 -2.52 7.01 -17.40
CA VAL A 255 -2.90 5.61 -17.65
C VAL A 255 -3.33 5.44 -19.12
N GLU A 256 -4.18 6.33 -19.63
CA GLU A 256 -4.64 6.32 -21.02
C GLU A 256 -3.50 6.54 -22.01
N GLU A 257 -2.61 7.50 -21.73
CA GLU A 257 -1.43 7.80 -22.54
C GLU A 257 -0.47 6.61 -22.60
N VAL A 258 -0.10 6.07 -21.44
CA VAL A 258 0.80 4.92 -21.32
C VAL A 258 0.24 3.69 -22.01
N SER A 259 -1.04 3.38 -21.79
CA SER A 259 -1.66 2.20 -22.41
C SER A 259 -1.74 2.32 -23.92
N SER A 260 -2.17 3.47 -24.45
CA SER A 260 -2.23 3.73 -25.89
C SER A 260 -0.85 3.65 -26.54
N TYR A 261 0.16 4.20 -25.87
CA TYR A 261 1.54 4.13 -26.37
C TYR A 261 2.06 2.69 -26.43
N LEU A 262 1.87 1.89 -25.37
CA LEU A 262 2.34 0.50 -25.35
C LEU A 262 1.58 -0.38 -26.35
N ILE A 263 0.27 -0.17 -26.52
CA ILE A 263 -0.53 -0.84 -27.56
C ILE A 263 0.00 -0.49 -28.95
N SER A 264 0.35 0.77 -29.20
CA SER A 264 0.93 1.21 -30.48
C SER A 264 2.29 0.54 -30.79
N LYS A 265 2.97 0.03 -29.75
CA LYS A 265 4.21 -0.76 -29.86
C LYS A 265 3.96 -2.27 -29.99
N GLY A 266 2.69 -2.70 -30.12
CA GLY A 266 2.31 -4.10 -30.32
C GLY A 266 2.23 -4.92 -29.03
N LEU A 267 2.25 -4.28 -27.85
CA LEU A 267 2.15 -4.98 -26.57
C LEU A 267 0.68 -5.29 -26.22
N ASN A 268 0.46 -6.44 -25.55
CA ASN A 268 -0.85 -6.84 -25.06
C ASN A 268 -1.12 -6.21 -23.68
N VAL A 269 -1.96 -5.17 -23.65
CA VAL A 269 -2.14 -4.29 -22.49
C VAL A 269 -3.58 -4.26 -22.01
N GLY A 270 -3.79 -4.58 -20.72
CA GLY A 270 -5.03 -4.33 -20.00
C GLY A 270 -5.00 -2.96 -19.30
N VAL A 271 -6.16 -2.35 -19.07
CA VAL A 271 -6.28 -1.01 -18.51
C VAL A 271 -7.22 -0.98 -17.32
N LEU A 272 -6.77 -0.43 -16.18
CA LEU A 272 -7.54 -0.29 -14.95
C LEU A 272 -7.50 1.17 -14.45
N HIS A 273 -8.63 1.89 -14.55
CA HIS A 273 -8.78 3.25 -14.01
C HIS A 273 -10.15 3.48 -13.38
N GLY A 274 -10.32 4.57 -12.63
CA GLY A 274 -11.48 4.85 -11.81
C GLY A 274 -12.82 4.99 -12.55
N ASP A 275 -12.81 5.31 -13.85
CA ASP A 275 -14.03 5.54 -14.64
C ASP A 275 -14.64 4.27 -15.25
N LEU A 276 -13.97 3.12 -15.07
CA LEU A 276 -14.57 1.84 -15.46
C LEU A 276 -15.85 1.60 -14.66
N THR A 277 -16.92 1.28 -15.37
CA THR A 277 -18.15 0.84 -14.71
C THR A 277 -17.91 -0.42 -13.89
N PRO A 278 -18.73 -0.72 -12.88
CA PRO A 278 -18.57 -1.95 -12.08
C PRO A 278 -18.57 -3.23 -12.93
N ARG A 279 -19.30 -3.24 -14.05
CA ARG A 279 -19.36 -4.38 -14.99
C ARG A 279 -18.04 -4.52 -15.77
N GLU A 280 -17.54 -3.44 -16.35
CA GLU A 280 -16.27 -3.41 -17.09
C GLU A 280 -15.10 -3.79 -16.19
N ARG A 281 -15.09 -3.26 -14.97
CA ARG A 281 -14.06 -3.57 -13.96
C ARG A 281 -14.06 -5.07 -13.64
N LYS A 282 -15.22 -5.67 -13.37
CA LYS A 282 -15.32 -7.12 -13.11
C LYS A 282 -14.87 -7.95 -14.31
N GLN A 283 -15.23 -7.51 -15.52
CA GLN A 283 -14.78 -8.19 -16.75
C GLN A 283 -13.26 -8.06 -16.92
N MET A 284 -12.69 -6.87 -16.72
CA MET A 284 -11.25 -6.64 -16.80
C MET A 284 -10.50 -7.49 -15.78
N GLN A 285 -10.96 -7.52 -14.52
CA GLN A 285 -10.35 -8.34 -13.48
C GLN A 285 -10.34 -9.83 -13.83
N ARG A 286 -11.45 -10.36 -14.39
CA ARG A 286 -11.50 -11.76 -14.86
C ARG A 286 -10.47 -12.02 -15.96
N ARG A 287 -10.35 -11.10 -16.92
CA ARG A 287 -9.38 -11.23 -18.02
C ARG A 287 -7.94 -11.16 -17.52
N ILE A 288 -7.67 -10.32 -16.51
CA ILE A 288 -6.34 -10.24 -15.88
C ILE A 288 -6.01 -11.56 -15.16
N ASN A 289 -6.95 -12.08 -14.36
CA ASN A 289 -6.76 -13.34 -13.65
C ASN A 289 -6.62 -14.55 -14.59
N ASN A 290 -7.22 -14.49 -15.78
CA ASN A 290 -7.04 -15.48 -16.85
C ASN A 290 -5.71 -15.30 -17.60
N LEU A 291 -4.88 -14.30 -17.23
CA LEU A 291 -3.62 -13.96 -17.91
C LEU A 291 -3.79 -13.56 -19.39
N ASP A 292 -4.96 -12.95 -19.72
CA ASP A 292 -5.22 -12.47 -21.09
C ASP A 292 -4.26 -11.33 -21.48
N PHE A 293 -3.57 -10.72 -20.53
CA PHE A 293 -2.66 -9.60 -20.72
C PHE A 293 -1.28 -9.89 -20.13
N THR A 294 -0.23 -9.43 -20.82
CA THR A 294 1.14 -9.45 -20.28
C THR A 294 1.44 -8.21 -19.46
N TYR A 295 0.83 -7.08 -19.83
CA TYR A 295 0.97 -5.78 -19.14
C TYR A 295 -0.39 -5.25 -18.72
N VAL A 296 -0.47 -4.69 -17.53
CA VAL A 296 -1.67 -3.99 -17.05
C VAL A 296 -1.26 -2.61 -16.58
N VAL A 297 -1.85 -1.56 -17.17
CA VAL A 297 -1.64 -0.18 -16.73
C VAL A 297 -2.77 0.22 -15.80
N ALA A 298 -2.42 0.67 -14.59
CA ALA A 298 -3.39 0.97 -13.55
C ALA A 298 -3.11 2.30 -12.82
N SER A 299 -4.17 2.94 -12.34
CA SER A 299 -4.06 4.01 -11.33
C SER A 299 -4.06 3.43 -9.92
N ASP A 300 -3.50 4.19 -8.96
CA ASP A 300 -3.37 3.75 -7.55
C ASP A 300 -4.67 3.25 -6.92
N LEU A 301 -5.77 4.01 -7.11
CA LEU A 301 -7.07 3.68 -6.54
C LEU A 301 -7.62 2.34 -7.02
N MET A 302 -7.27 1.95 -8.24
CA MET A 302 -7.83 0.76 -8.88
C MET A 302 -7.05 -0.51 -8.63
N SER A 303 -5.77 -0.39 -8.32
CA SER A 303 -4.91 -1.53 -8.03
C SER A 303 -4.97 -1.99 -6.57
N ARG A 304 -5.53 -1.15 -5.70
CA ARG A 304 -5.75 -1.50 -4.29
C ARG A 304 -6.98 -2.40 -4.15
N GLY A 305 -6.85 -3.42 -3.34
CA GLY A 305 -7.95 -4.37 -3.07
C GLY A 305 -8.21 -5.36 -4.19
N ILE A 306 -7.48 -5.32 -5.31
CA ILE A 306 -7.52 -6.37 -6.32
C ILE A 306 -6.40 -7.35 -6.03
N ASP A 307 -6.75 -8.60 -5.78
CA ASP A 307 -5.79 -9.69 -5.72
C ASP A 307 -5.52 -10.16 -7.16
N ILE A 308 -4.33 -9.84 -7.63
CA ILE A 308 -3.83 -10.29 -8.93
C ILE A 308 -2.69 -11.24 -8.62
N GLU A 309 -2.90 -12.50 -8.95
CA GLU A 309 -1.88 -13.52 -8.83
C GLU A 309 -0.90 -13.46 -10.01
N GLY A 310 0.31 -13.99 -9.83
CA GLY A 310 1.29 -14.12 -10.89
C GLY A 310 1.98 -12.82 -11.32
N VAL A 311 1.86 -11.75 -10.54
CA VAL A 311 2.58 -10.49 -10.82
C VAL A 311 4.07 -10.68 -10.54
N SER A 312 4.86 -10.75 -11.60
CA SER A 312 6.32 -10.86 -11.52
C SER A 312 7.00 -9.50 -11.42
N HIS A 313 6.43 -8.47 -12.08
CA HIS A 313 7.01 -7.13 -12.15
C HIS A 313 6.00 -6.06 -11.79
N VAL A 314 6.43 -5.11 -10.98
CA VAL A 314 5.75 -3.84 -10.75
C VAL A 314 6.59 -2.73 -11.37
N ILE A 315 5.99 -1.89 -12.20
CA ILE A 315 6.69 -0.76 -12.82
C ILE A 315 6.00 0.53 -12.38
N ASN A 316 6.71 1.36 -11.63
CA ASN A 316 6.27 2.70 -11.30
C ASN A 316 6.64 3.64 -12.45
N TYR A 317 5.67 3.95 -13.32
CA TYR A 317 5.83 5.00 -14.33
C TYR A 317 6.10 6.36 -13.67
N ASN A 318 5.40 6.63 -12.57
CA ASN A 318 5.71 7.75 -11.66
C ASN A 318 5.80 7.24 -10.21
N ILE A 319 6.64 7.92 -9.42
CA ILE A 319 6.61 7.75 -7.96
C ILE A 319 5.29 8.34 -7.44
N PRO A 320 4.53 7.64 -6.60
CA PRO A 320 3.27 8.14 -6.07
C PRO A 320 3.49 9.43 -5.25
N ASN A 321 2.43 10.24 -5.11
CA ASN A 321 2.51 11.44 -4.29
C ASN A 321 2.57 11.11 -2.80
N ASP A 322 1.82 10.12 -2.37
CA ASP A 322 1.92 9.52 -1.06
C ASP A 322 2.82 8.28 -1.15
N LEU A 323 3.89 8.26 -0.34
CA LEU A 323 4.91 7.22 -0.38
C LEU A 323 4.43 5.89 0.23
N ASP A 324 3.35 5.88 0.99
CA ASP A 324 2.74 4.64 1.48
C ASP A 324 2.19 3.80 0.31
N PHE A 325 1.70 4.47 -0.75
CA PHE A 325 1.31 3.80 -2.00
C PHE A 325 2.46 3.09 -2.70
N PHE A 326 3.69 3.59 -2.55
CA PHE A 326 4.85 2.92 -3.14
C PHE A 326 5.03 1.50 -2.58
N ILE A 327 4.89 1.35 -1.26
CA ILE A 327 4.98 0.04 -0.59
C ILE A 327 3.82 -0.87 -1.02
N HIS A 328 2.60 -0.32 -1.12
CA HIS A 328 1.43 -1.07 -1.57
C HIS A 328 1.52 -1.52 -3.03
N ARG A 329 2.09 -0.69 -3.91
CA ARG A 329 2.37 -1.06 -5.31
C ARG A 329 3.39 -2.18 -5.37
N ALA A 330 4.53 -2.01 -4.70
CA ALA A 330 5.60 -3.01 -4.67
C ALA A 330 5.09 -4.36 -4.11
N GLY A 331 4.23 -4.34 -3.09
CA GLY A 331 3.61 -5.54 -2.52
C GLY A 331 2.60 -6.25 -3.44
N ARG A 332 2.42 -5.82 -4.69
CA ARG A 332 1.70 -6.60 -5.71
C ARG A 332 2.55 -7.71 -6.29
N THR A 333 3.87 -7.59 -6.27
CA THR A 333 4.81 -8.66 -6.62
C THR A 333 5.44 -9.29 -5.38
N GLY A 334 6.25 -10.32 -5.52
CA GLY A 334 6.92 -11.00 -4.42
C GLY A 334 5.98 -11.78 -3.50
N ARG A 335 4.83 -12.26 -3.97
CA ARG A 335 3.84 -13.01 -3.21
C ARG A 335 4.10 -14.51 -3.24
N ALA A 336 3.52 -15.24 -2.28
CA ALA A 336 3.60 -16.71 -2.17
C ALA A 336 5.05 -17.26 -2.17
N GLY A 337 6.01 -16.49 -1.63
CA GLY A 337 7.42 -16.90 -1.57
C GLY A 337 8.22 -16.72 -2.85
N LEU A 338 7.60 -16.20 -3.92
CA LEU A 338 8.27 -15.87 -5.18
C LEU A 338 9.03 -14.54 -5.06
N SER A 339 10.15 -14.40 -5.78
CA SER A 339 10.82 -13.12 -5.95
C SER A 339 10.05 -12.23 -6.94
N GLY A 340 10.22 -10.91 -6.84
CA GLY A 340 9.60 -9.98 -7.76
C GLY A 340 10.38 -8.69 -7.90
N ASP A 341 10.22 -8.03 -9.04
CA ASP A 341 10.93 -6.79 -9.36
C ASP A 341 10.01 -5.59 -9.27
N CYS A 342 10.48 -4.55 -8.57
CA CYS A 342 9.81 -3.25 -8.50
C CYS A 342 10.69 -2.20 -9.18
N ILE A 343 10.41 -1.95 -10.46
CA ILE A 343 11.16 -1.02 -11.31
C ILE A 343 10.54 0.37 -11.20
N THR A 344 11.35 1.39 -10.96
CA THR A 344 10.87 2.77 -10.82
C THR A 344 11.62 3.70 -11.76
N ILE A 345 10.87 4.36 -12.66
CA ILE A 345 11.40 5.41 -13.53
C ILE A 345 11.44 6.72 -12.76
N TYR A 346 12.60 7.37 -12.72
CA TYR A 346 12.77 8.60 -11.95
C TYR A 346 13.55 9.68 -12.71
N ASN A 347 13.34 10.92 -12.31
CA ASN A 347 14.13 12.07 -12.77
C ASN A 347 14.59 12.95 -11.58
N ASN A 348 15.24 14.06 -11.85
CA ASN A 348 15.78 14.95 -10.82
C ASN A 348 14.72 15.56 -9.88
N LYS A 349 13.45 15.60 -10.28
CA LYS A 349 12.36 16.16 -9.46
C LYS A 349 11.91 15.14 -8.38
N ASP A 350 12.19 13.87 -8.59
CA ASP A 350 11.79 12.78 -7.70
C ASP A 350 12.77 12.55 -6.54
N GLU A 351 13.88 13.33 -6.49
CA GLU A 351 14.99 13.14 -5.54
C GLU A 351 14.57 13.15 -4.07
N GLU A 352 13.70 14.08 -3.66
CA GLU A 352 13.22 14.17 -2.27
C GLU A 352 12.39 12.93 -1.89
N LYS A 353 11.51 12.49 -2.80
CA LYS A 353 10.70 11.28 -2.59
C LYS A 353 11.56 10.03 -2.46
N LEU A 354 12.59 9.89 -3.29
CA LEU A 354 13.50 8.76 -3.24
C LEU A 354 14.31 8.73 -1.93
N GLN A 355 14.80 9.88 -1.46
CA GLN A 355 15.48 9.98 -0.17
C GLN A 355 14.57 9.59 1.01
N ASP A 356 13.29 9.94 0.94
CA ASP A 356 12.34 9.57 1.98
C ASP A 356 11.98 8.08 1.95
N LEU A 357 11.95 7.46 0.77
CA LEU A 357 11.81 5.99 0.63
C LEU A 357 13.05 5.26 1.19
N GLU A 358 14.26 5.77 0.93
CA GLU A 358 15.50 5.23 1.51
C GLU A 358 15.53 5.33 3.05
N LYS A 359 15.05 6.44 3.62
CA LYS A 359 14.90 6.59 5.08
C LYS A 359 13.91 5.58 5.68
N ARG A 360 12.94 5.11 4.90
CA ARG A 360 11.99 4.06 5.29
C ARG A 360 12.56 2.64 5.16
N GLY A 361 13.84 2.51 4.77
CA GLY A 361 14.56 1.24 4.68
C GLY A 361 14.49 0.56 3.33
N ILE A 362 14.07 1.25 2.26
CA ILE A 362 14.09 0.71 0.91
C ILE A 362 15.49 0.87 0.33
N GLU A 363 16.12 -0.24 -0.02
CA GLU A 363 17.42 -0.27 -0.69
C GLU A 363 17.22 -0.38 -2.21
N PHE A 364 17.68 0.62 -2.94
CA PHE A 364 17.54 0.67 -4.39
C PHE A 364 18.78 0.16 -5.13
N ASN A 365 18.55 -0.73 -6.09
CA ASN A 365 19.54 -1.11 -7.09
C ASN A 365 19.48 -0.13 -8.27
N HIS A 366 20.58 0.59 -8.52
CA HIS A 366 20.65 1.59 -9.59
C HIS A 366 21.03 0.94 -10.90
N GLN A 367 20.11 0.91 -11.85
CA GLN A 367 20.32 0.34 -13.17
C GLN A 367 19.98 1.32 -14.29
N ASP A 368 20.42 1.01 -15.48
CA ASP A 368 20.08 1.68 -16.74
C ASP A 368 19.96 0.61 -17.83
N ILE A 369 19.41 0.99 -18.97
CA ILE A 369 19.32 0.09 -20.12
C ILE A 369 20.30 0.55 -21.19
N ARG A 370 21.12 -0.36 -21.68
CA ARG A 370 22.04 -0.17 -22.80
C ARG A 370 22.08 -1.44 -23.66
N ASP A 371 21.99 -1.26 -24.95
CA ASP A 371 22.07 -2.35 -25.92
C ASP A 371 21.09 -3.51 -25.63
N GLY A 372 19.91 -3.18 -25.07
CA GLY A 372 18.86 -4.15 -24.75
C GLY A 372 19.09 -4.95 -23.47
N GLU A 373 20.00 -4.52 -22.57
CA GLU A 373 20.29 -5.19 -21.30
C GLU A 373 20.33 -4.21 -20.15
N PHE A 374 20.01 -4.71 -18.93
CA PHE A 374 20.22 -3.95 -17.69
C PHE A 374 21.72 -3.85 -17.38
N VAL A 375 22.20 -2.64 -17.15
CA VAL A 375 23.58 -2.35 -16.75
C VAL A 375 23.60 -1.56 -15.45
N GLU A 376 24.58 -1.81 -14.59
CA GLU A 376 24.74 -1.05 -13.36
C GLU A 376 24.91 0.45 -13.65
N ALA A 377 24.04 1.26 -13.06
CA ALA A 377 24.12 2.71 -13.16
C ALA A 377 24.90 3.28 -11.94
N LYS A 378 25.56 4.42 -12.15
CA LYS A 378 26.21 5.13 -11.05
C LYS A 378 25.18 5.59 -10.04
N ASP A 379 25.40 5.23 -8.77
CA ASP A 379 24.59 5.70 -7.65
C ASP A 379 24.41 7.23 -7.71
N ARG A 380 23.16 7.67 -7.72
CA ARG A 380 22.77 9.09 -7.80
C ARG A 380 23.36 9.93 -6.65
N ASN A 381 23.55 9.33 -5.47
CA ASN A 381 24.05 9.99 -4.26
C ASN A 381 25.55 10.27 -4.30
N LYS A 382 26.35 9.47 -5.05
CA LYS A 382 27.81 9.63 -5.12
C LYS A 382 28.27 10.96 -5.75
N ARG A 383 27.45 11.60 -6.58
CA ARG A 383 27.82 12.91 -7.19
C ARG A 383 27.50 14.12 -6.31
N GLN A 384 26.48 14.05 -5.45
CA GLN A 384 26.08 15.17 -4.60
C GLN A 384 26.93 15.30 -3.35
N SER A 385 27.34 14.20 -2.73
CA SER A 385 28.15 14.21 -1.51
C SER A 385 29.56 14.79 -1.73
N ARG A 386 30.21 14.51 -2.85
CA ARG A 386 31.55 15.04 -3.17
C ARG A 386 31.58 16.53 -3.50
N LYS A 387 30.54 17.10 -4.12
CA LYS A 387 30.53 18.51 -4.51
C LYS A 387 30.08 19.46 -3.41
N LYS A 388 29.16 19.09 -2.52
CA LYS A 388 28.64 19.98 -1.47
C LYS A 388 29.59 20.15 -0.28
N VAL A 389 30.23 19.10 0.19
CA VAL A 389 31.01 19.15 1.44
C VAL A 389 32.38 19.85 1.27
N VAL A 390 33.07 19.58 0.17
CA VAL A 390 34.43 20.15 -0.04
C VAL A 390 34.38 21.62 -0.51
N ALA A 391 33.40 21.96 -1.35
CA ALA A 391 33.32 23.32 -1.90
C ALA A 391 32.87 24.37 -0.86
N ASP A 392 31.94 24.03 0.04
CA ASP A 392 31.36 25.01 0.99
C ASP A 392 32.26 25.24 2.20
N HIS A 393 33.00 24.23 2.67
CA HIS A 393 33.93 24.39 3.82
C HIS A 393 35.15 25.21 3.43
N ASN A 394 35.79 24.87 2.33
CA ASN A 394 36.99 25.60 1.84
C ASN A 394 36.67 27.03 1.37
N LEU A 395 35.50 27.23 0.77
CA LEU A 395 35.03 28.57 0.37
C LEU A 395 34.73 29.42 1.60
N THR A 396 34.09 28.85 2.62
CA THR A 396 33.73 29.56 3.86
C THR A 396 34.94 29.98 4.64
N GLU A 397 36.00 29.15 4.73
CA GLU A 397 37.26 29.49 5.40
C GLU A 397 38.04 30.58 4.64
N LYS A 398 38.20 30.45 3.33
CA LYS A 398 38.83 31.50 2.49
C LYS A 398 38.10 32.83 2.52
N LEU A 399 36.81 32.86 2.75
CA LEU A 399 36.01 34.08 2.84
C LEU A 399 36.04 34.68 4.26
N LYS A 400 36.17 33.86 5.31
CA LYS A 400 36.35 34.36 6.70
C LYS A 400 37.55 35.25 6.82
N SER A 401 38.68 34.92 6.19
CA SER A 401 39.92 35.74 6.22
C SER A 401 39.79 37.05 5.45
N LYS A 402 38.86 37.17 4.49
CA LYS A 402 38.65 38.40 3.68
C LYS A 402 37.62 39.36 4.29
N VAL A 403 36.86 38.97 5.30
CA VAL A 403 35.92 39.88 5.97
C VAL A 403 36.60 40.62 7.09
N LYS A 404 37.18 41.80 6.80
CA LYS A 404 37.74 42.71 7.83
C LYS A 404 36.60 43.25 8.70
N VAL A 405 36.67 42.97 9.97
CA VAL A 405 35.69 43.38 10.98
C VAL A 405 36.31 44.42 11.91
N SER A 406 35.53 45.42 12.28
CA SER A 406 35.93 46.43 13.26
C SER A 406 36.18 45.76 14.63
N LYS A 407 37.26 46.10 15.34
CA LYS A 407 37.56 45.60 16.70
C LYS A 407 36.56 46.04 17.76
N LYS A 408 35.65 47.00 17.46
CA LYS A 408 34.61 47.46 18.38
C LYS A 408 33.29 46.73 18.07
N VAL A 409 32.77 45.94 19.02
CA VAL A 409 31.51 45.24 18.91
C VAL A 409 30.36 46.20 19.21
N LYS A 410 29.59 46.61 18.17
CA LYS A 410 28.39 47.41 18.30
C LYS A 410 27.14 46.56 18.14
N PRO A 411 25.96 46.98 18.70
CA PRO A 411 24.68 46.29 18.45
C PRO A 411 24.44 46.12 16.94
N GLY A 412 24.07 44.92 16.51
CA GLY A 412 23.86 44.62 15.07
C GLY A 412 25.11 44.07 14.34
N TYR A 413 26.29 43.93 15.00
CA TYR A 413 27.52 43.42 14.41
C TYR A 413 27.35 42.06 13.73
N LYS A 414 26.66 41.09 14.37
CA LYS A 414 26.41 39.75 13.81
C LYS A 414 25.62 39.82 12.51
N LYS A 415 24.63 40.74 12.43
CA LYS A 415 23.80 40.94 11.24
C LYS A 415 24.58 41.54 10.06
N LYS A 416 25.46 42.53 10.36
CA LYS A 416 26.35 43.12 9.36
C LYS A 416 27.47 42.16 8.88
N TYR A 417 27.97 41.33 9.76
CA TYR A 417 28.95 40.29 9.42
C TYR A 417 28.32 39.23 8.51
N LYS A 418 27.13 38.71 8.85
CA LYS A 418 26.40 37.77 8.03
C LYS A 418 26.08 38.34 6.64
N TYR A 419 25.59 39.55 6.57
CA TYR A 419 25.32 40.24 5.31
C TYR A 419 26.56 40.38 4.40
N LYS A 420 27.72 40.79 4.96
CA LYS A 420 28.99 40.89 4.22
C LYS A 420 29.45 39.50 3.72
N MET A 421 29.34 38.48 4.55
CA MET A 421 29.69 37.12 4.16
C MET A 421 28.80 36.59 3.03
N ASP A 422 27.49 36.82 3.09
CA ASP A 422 26.54 36.38 2.05
C ASP A 422 26.81 37.07 0.73
N LYS A 423 27.13 38.38 0.76
CA LYS A 423 27.49 39.17 -0.43
C LYS A 423 28.80 38.70 -1.07
N LEU A 424 29.78 38.29 -0.27
CA LEU A 424 31.04 37.73 -0.76
C LEU A 424 30.85 36.31 -1.32
N LYS A 425 30.07 35.47 -0.67
CA LYS A 425 29.70 34.16 -1.19
C LYS A 425 28.99 34.25 -2.55
N GLN A 426 28.07 35.18 -2.68
CA GLN A 426 27.35 35.42 -3.94
C GLN A 426 28.27 35.92 -5.07
N LYS A 427 29.25 36.81 -4.75
CA LYS A 427 30.22 37.28 -5.70
C LYS A 427 31.17 36.21 -6.20
N GLU A 428 31.63 35.33 -5.31
CA GLU A 428 32.49 34.20 -5.71
C GLU A 428 31.71 33.11 -6.49
N ARG A 429 30.47 32.84 -6.14
CA ARG A 429 29.60 31.95 -6.94
C ARG A 429 29.40 32.48 -8.39
N ARG A 430 29.18 33.80 -8.57
CA ARG A 430 29.10 34.41 -9.89
C ARG A 430 30.41 34.32 -10.67
N LYS A 431 31.56 34.49 -10.03
CA LYS A 431 32.88 34.33 -10.67
C LYS A 431 33.11 32.88 -11.12
N PHE A 432 32.75 31.96 -10.27
CA PHE A 432 32.90 30.53 -10.59
C PHE A 432 32.01 30.13 -11.78
N ALA A 433 30.74 30.56 -11.78
CA ALA A 433 29.83 30.32 -12.90
C ALA A 433 30.35 30.92 -14.23
N LYS A 434 30.91 32.16 -14.19
CA LYS A 434 31.52 32.79 -15.39
C LYS A 434 32.77 32.01 -15.88
N ARG A 435 33.59 31.49 -14.98
CA ARG A 435 34.76 30.67 -15.35
C ARG A 435 34.35 29.30 -15.93
N SER A 436 33.34 28.67 -15.35
CA SER A 436 32.79 27.38 -15.85
C SER A 436 32.17 27.55 -17.24
N ASN A 437 31.41 28.64 -17.47
CA ASN A 437 30.82 28.94 -18.80
C ASN A 437 31.88 29.29 -19.85
N LYS A 438 33.01 29.91 -19.44
CA LYS A 438 34.12 30.22 -20.37
C LYS A 438 34.91 28.94 -20.73
N ALA A 439 35.06 28.02 -19.80
CA ALA A 439 35.71 26.74 -20.04
C ALA A 439 34.88 25.78 -20.91
N ASN A 440 33.54 25.89 -20.87
CA ASN A 440 32.64 25.11 -21.74
C ASN A 440 32.40 25.71 -23.13
N ARG A 441 32.82 26.99 -23.37
CA ARG A 441 32.76 27.61 -24.69
C ARG A 441 34.08 27.51 -25.48
N GLY A 442 35.10 26.92 -24.90
CA GLY A 442 36.41 26.74 -25.51
C GLY A 442 36.76 25.27 -25.77
N LYS A 443 35.75 24.41 -25.88
CA LYS A 443 35.89 23.02 -26.37
C LYS A 443 35.01 22.83 -27.58
#